data_ed54e30cc413683af573cd2e73d968a4
#
_entry.id   ed54e30cc413683af573cd2e73d968a4
#
_cell.length_a   1.000
_cell.length_b   1.000
_cell.length_c   1.000
_cell.angle_alpha   90.00
_cell.angle_beta   90.00
_cell.angle_gamma   90.00
#
_symmetry.space_group_name_H-M   'P 1'
#
loop_
_entity.id
_entity.type
_entity.pdbx_description
1 polymer ?
#
loop_
_entity_poly.entity_id
_entity_poly.type
_entity_poly.pdbx_seq_one_letter_code
_entity_poly.pdbx_strand_id
1 'polypeptide(L)'
;GKGVKIAEFPTTIEAAKACKENNISVMMGAPNLLRGASHSGNVAASDLVEDDLLKILSSDYAPSSLLMAAVKLGLITGNMAKGLKTATLSPARATNLKDRGEIAVGKRADLIRFRLTDELPRINGVWRLGQRVG
;
A
#
# COMPACT_ATOMS: atom_id res chain seq x y z
N GLY A 1 -4.32 -22.18 2.02
CA GLY A 1 -3.24 -22.96 2.60
C GLY A 1 -2.78 -22.41 3.93
N LYS A 2 -2.24 -23.24 4.77
CA LYS A 2 -1.76 -22.85 6.09
C LYS A 2 -0.62 -21.83 5.95
N GLY A 3 -0.76 -20.66 6.59
CA GLY A 3 0.27 -19.64 6.67
C GLY A 3 0.32 -18.65 5.51
N VAL A 4 -0.48 -18.81 4.46
CA VAL A 4 -0.56 -17.81 3.37
C VAL A 4 -1.33 -16.60 3.89
N LYS A 5 -0.70 -15.43 3.87
CA LYS A 5 -1.28 -14.17 4.36
C LYS A 5 -1.41 -13.10 3.29
N ILE A 6 -0.67 -13.22 2.20
CA ILE A 6 -0.63 -12.26 1.11
C ILE A 6 -0.82 -13.00 -0.21
N ALA A 7 -1.70 -12.48 -1.05
CA ALA A 7 -1.85 -12.90 -2.44
C ALA A 7 -1.47 -11.75 -3.35
N GLU A 8 -0.54 -11.99 -4.25
CA GLU A 8 -0.06 -11.01 -5.21
C GLU A 8 -0.85 -11.07 -6.50
N PHE A 9 -1.25 -9.90 -6.98
CA PHE A 9 -1.78 -9.71 -8.34
C PHE A 9 -2.90 -10.68 -8.73
N PRO A 10 -4.02 -10.72 -7.97
CA PRO A 10 -5.16 -11.52 -8.41
C PRO A 10 -5.63 -11.06 -9.79
N THR A 11 -5.92 -12.02 -10.66
CA THR A 11 -6.28 -11.73 -12.06
C THR A 11 -7.75 -11.37 -12.24
N THR A 12 -8.58 -11.65 -11.23
CA THR A 12 -10.02 -11.36 -11.26
C THR A 12 -10.50 -10.80 -9.92
N ILE A 13 -11.63 -10.11 -9.95
CA ILE A 13 -12.30 -9.61 -8.73
C ILE A 13 -12.77 -10.78 -7.86
N GLU A 14 -13.24 -11.86 -8.46
CA GLU A 14 -13.66 -13.08 -7.74
C GLU A 14 -12.49 -13.66 -6.94
N ALA A 15 -11.29 -13.72 -7.52
CA ALA A 15 -10.09 -14.18 -6.83
C ALA A 15 -9.75 -13.26 -5.64
N ALA A 16 -9.87 -11.94 -5.81
CA ALA A 16 -9.64 -10.98 -4.73
C ALA A 16 -10.68 -11.13 -3.60
N LYS A 17 -11.95 -11.35 -3.93
CA LYS A 17 -13.01 -11.63 -2.94
C LYS A 17 -12.74 -12.91 -2.18
N ALA A 18 -12.34 -13.98 -2.85
CA ALA A 18 -11.97 -15.24 -2.22
C ALA A 18 -10.78 -15.06 -1.24
N CYS A 19 -9.80 -14.22 -1.59
CA CYS A 19 -8.72 -13.87 -0.67
C CYS A 19 -9.25 -13.20 0.60
N LYS A 20 -10.15 -12.23 0.47
CA LYS A 20 -10.75 -11.53 1.60
C LYS A 20 -11.52 -12.49 2.51
N GLU A 21 -12.32 -13.39 1.95
CA GLU A 21 -13.08 -14.41 2.70
C GLU A 21 -12.18 -15.38 3.49
N ASN A 22 -10.95 -15.60 2.99
CA ASN A 22 -9.95 -16.45 3.64
C ASN A 22 -8.92 -15.69 4.47
N ASN A 23 -9.17 -14.41 4.78
CA ASN A 23 -8.26 -13.52 5.52
C ASN A 23 -6.88 -13.40 4.88
N ILE A 24 -6.82 -13.45 3.56
CA ILE A 24 -5.61 -13.23 2.77
C ILE A 24 -5.63 -11.79 2.25
N SER A 25 -4.60 -11.03 2.56
CA SER A 25 -4.48 -9.64 2.08
C SER A 25 -4.08 -9.61 0.60
N VAL A 26 -4.84 -8.87 -0.20
CA VAL A 26 -4.51 -8.68 -1.61
C VAL A 26 -3.45 -7.60 -1.74
N MET A 27 -2.39 -7.90 -2.49
CA MET A 27 -1.32 -6.99 -2.84
C MET A 27 -1.31 -6.70 -4.34
N MET A 28 -1.19 -5.42 -4.69
CA MET A 28 -1.13 -4.98 -6.07
C MET A 28 0.07 -4.04 -6.29
N GLY A 29 0.55 -3.99 -7.52
CA GLY A 29 1.63 -3.08 -7.90
C GLY A 29 1.17 -1.62 -7.94
N ALA A 30 1.95 -0.73 -7.33
CA ALA A 30 1.71 0.70 -7.38
C ALA A 30 1.62 1.25 -8.83
N PRO A 31 2.47 0.81 -9.78
CA PRO A 31 2.32 1.25 -11.17
C PRO A 31 0.97 0.93 -11.79
N ASN A 32 0.35 -0.20 -11.41
CA ASN A 32 -0.98 -0.57 -11.88
C ASN A 32 -2.03 0.46 -11.42
N LEU A 33 -2.02 0.83 -10.13
CA LEU A 33 -2.93 1.85 -9.60
C LEU A 33 -2.72 3.21 -10.29
N LEU A 34 -1.49 3.62 -10.52
CA LEU A 34 -1.18 4.92 -11.14
C LEU A 34 -1.64 4.98 -12.60
N ARG A 35 -1.59 3.87 -13.32
CA ARG A 35 -2.07 3.78 -14.71
C ARG A 35 -3.58 3.58 -14.82
N GLY A 36 -4.24 3.14 -13.76
CA GLY A 36 -5.67 2.91 -13.72
C GLY A 36 -6.15 1.67 -14.46
N ALA A 37 -5.24 0.89 -15.05
CA ALA A 37 -5.57 -0.34 -15.76
C ALA A 37 -4.47 -1.37 -15.59
N SER A 38 -4.83 -2.64 -15.62
CA SER A 38 -3.90 -3.75 -15.58
C SER A 38 -3.52 -4.18 -17.00
N HIS A 39 -2.28 -4.62 -17.18
CA HIS A 39 -1.86 -5.25 -18.42
C HIS A 39 -2.47 -6.65 -18.58
N SER A 40 -2.59 -7.11 -19.82
CA SER A 40 -3.00 -8.50 -20.14
C SER A 40 -4.39 -8.90 -19.61
N GLY A 41 -5.30 -7.93 -19.44
CA GLY A 41 -6.67 -8.19 -18.97
C GLY A 41 -6.80 -8.54 -17.50
N ASN A 42 -5.73 -8.39 -16.71
CA ASN A 42 -5.79 -8.54 -15.25
C ASN A 42 -6.60 -7.42 -14.62
N VAL A 43 -7.15 -7.67 -13.44
CA VAL A 43 -7.92 -6.68 -12.70
C VAL A 43 -7.03 -5.49 -12.30
N ALA A 44 -7.53 -4.27 -12.51
CA ALA A 44 -6.83 -3.07 -12.08
C ALA A 44 -6.92 -2.87 -10.57
N ALA A 45 -5.87 -2.27 -9.97
CA ALA A 45 -5.89 -1.96 -8.55
C ALA A 45 -7.03 -1.00 -8.18
N SER A 46 -7.43 -0.09 -9.08
CA SER A 46 -8.58 0.81 -8.89
C SER A 46 -9.89 0.05 -8.69
N ASP A 47 -10.12 -1.04 -9.41
CA ASP A 47 -11.33 -1.86 -9.27
C ASP A 47 -11.38 -2.50 -7.87
N LEU A 48 -10.22 -2.94 -7.37
CA LEU A 48 -10.11 -3.50 -6.03
C LEU A 48 -10.33 -2.46 -4.93
N VAL A 49 -10.01 -1.20 -5.19
CA VAL A 49 -10.28 -0.09 -4.26
C VAL A 49 -11.77 0.15 -4.12
N GLU A 50 -12.51 0.16 -5.23
CA GLU A 50 -13.96 0.37 -5.22
C GLU A 50 -14.67 -0.71 -4.40
N ASP A 51 -14.21 -1.95 -4.48
CA ASP A 51 -14.77 -3.07 -3.71
C ASP A 51 -14.14 -3.23 -2.30
N ASP A 52 -13.29 -2.32 -1.87
CA ASP A 52 -12.53 -2.38 -0.59
C ASP A 52 -11.74 -3.69 -0.43
N LEU A 53 -11.18 -4.18 -1.51
CA LEU A 53 -10.41 -5.42 -1.55
C LEU A 53 -8.90 -5.22 -1.49
N LEU A 54 -8.41 -4.05 -1.94
CA LEU A 54 -6.98 -3.75 -1.93
C LEU A 54 -6.49 -3.45 -0.51
N LYS A 55 -5.52 -4.21 -0.03
CA LYS A 55 -4.93 -4.03 1.32
C LYS A 55 -3.48 -3.57 1.31
N ILE A 56 -2.69 -4.01 0.34
CA ILE A 56 -1.24 -3.77 0.29
C ILE A 56 -0.85 -3.28 -1.10
N LEU A 57 -0.02 -2.23 -1.15
CA LEU A 57 0.65 -1.79 -2.35
C LEU A 57 2.10 -2.26 -2.35
N SER A 58 2.57 -2.75 -3.49
CA SER A 58 3.97 -3.05 -3.77
C SER A 58 4.53 -2.03 -4.76
N SER A 59 5.80 -1.67 -4.63
CA SER A 59 6.46 -0.79 -5.60
C SER A 59 6.67 -1.46 -6.97
N ASP A 60 6.61 -2.80 -7.00
CA ASP A 60 6.90 -3.58 -8.19
C ASP A 60 8.24 -3.15 -8.83
N TYR A 61 8.27 -2.91 -10.14
CA TYR A 61 9.48 -2.47 -10.85
C TYR A 61 9.80 -0.98 -10.74
N ALA A 62 8.95 -0.19 -10.07
CA ALA A 62 9.10 1.27 -9.98
C ALA A 62 9.09 1.74 -8.52
N PRO A 63 10.23 1.71 -7.81
CA PRO A 63 10.30 2.05 -6.37
C PRO A 63 9.71 3.43 -6.02
N SER A 64 9.88 4.42 -6.89
CA SER A 64 9.34 5.77 -6.69
C SER A 64 7.82 5.85 -6.76
N SER A 65 7.15 4.82 -7.29
CA SER A 65 5.69 4.82 -7.46
C SER A 65 4.91 4.55 -6.18
N LEU A 66 5.54 3.94 -5.17
CA LEU A 66 4.83 3.44 -3.99
C LEU A 66 4.13 4.56 -3.20
N LEU A 67 4.86 5.61 -2.84
CA LEU A 67 4.27 6.73 -2.10
C LEU A 67 3.23 7.49 -2.96
N MET A 68 3.50 7.66 -4.24
CA MET A 68 2.56 8.28 -5.17
C MET A 68 1.23 7.52 -5.25
N ALA A 69 1.31 6.19 -5.34
CA ALA A 69 0.12 5.35 -5.39
C ALA A 69 -0.65 5.35 -4.05
N ALA A 70 0.05 5.30 -2.93
CA ALA A 70 -0.58 5.37 -1.61
C ALA A 70 -1.32 6.71 -1.40
N VAL A 71 -0.72 7.82 -1.83
CA VAL A 71 -1.36 9.15 -1.80
C VAL A 71 -2.57 9.19 -2.73
N LYS A 72 -2.44 8.70 -3.97
CA LYS A 72 -3.56 8.62 -4.93
C LYS A 72 -4.73 7.82 -4.34
N LEU A 73 -4.44 6.70 -3.70
CA LEU A 73 -5.45 5.88 -3.02
C LEU A 73 -6.14 6.65 -1.90
N GLY A 74 -5.38 7.42 -1.12
CA GLY A 74 -5.94 8.31 -0.10
C GLY A 74 -6.87 9.38 -0.67
N LEU A 75 -6.50 9.96 -1.81
CA LEU A 75 -7.34 10.96 -2.50
C LEU A 75 -8.60 10.33 -3.07
N ILE A 76 -8.51 9.17 -3.73
CA ILE A 76 -9.65 8.45 -4.31
C ILE A 76 -10.66 8.06 -3.22
N THR A 77 -10.19 7.54 -2.09
CA THR A 77 -11.06 7.08 -0.99
C THR A 77 -11.53 8.19 -0.07
N GLY A 78 -11.01 9.40 -0.20
CA GLY A 78 -11.27 10.50 0.72
C GLY A 78 -10.68 10.28 2.12
N ASN A 79 -9.75 9.34 2.28
CA ASN A 79 -9.10 8.99 3.55
C ASN A 79 -7.61 8.75 3.33
N MET A 80 -6.80 9.77 3.60
CA MET A 80 -5.35 9.69 3.41
C MET A 80 -4.71 8.61 4.29
N ALA A 81 -5.17 8.44 5.51
CA ALA A 81 -4.66 7.39 6.40
C ALA A 81 -4.90 5.99 5.82
N LYS A 82 -6.06 5.74 5.21
CA LYS A 82 -6.38 4.48 4.53
C LYS A 82 -5.43 4.23 3.37
N GLY A 83 -5.14 5.25 2.57
CA GLY A 83 -4.20 5.14 1.46
C GLY A 83 -2.78 4.83 1.94
N LEU A 84 -2.26 5.60 2.88
CA LEU A 84 -0.91 5.42 3.42
C LEU A 84 -0.74 4.08 4.15
N LYS A 85 -1.78 3.57 4.79
CA LYS A 85 -1.78 2.28 5.48
C LYS A 85 -1.43 1.12 4.55
N THR A 86 -1.80 1.18 3.27
CA THR A 86 -1.49 0.13 2.29
C THR A 86 0.01 -0.03 2.02
N ALA A 87 0.81 0.99 2.30
CA ALA A 87 2.27 0.97 2.13
C ALA A 87 3.02 0.94 3.47
N THR A 88 2.32 0.95 4.60
CA THR A 88 2.92 1.05 5.93
C THR A 88 2.42 -0.05 6.87
N LEU A 89 1.32 0.17 7.56
CA LEU A 89 0.84 -0.74 8.61
C LEU A 89 0.33 -2.09 8.05
N SER A 90 -0.39 -2.07 6.94
CA SER A 90 -0.94 -3.31 6.37
C SER A 90 0.16 -4.30 5.95
N PRO A 91 1.20 -3.90 5.18
CA PRO A 91 2.30 -4.81 4.88
C PRO A 91 3.11 -5.22 6.11
N ALA A 92 3.31 -4.33 7.08
CA ALA A 92 4.00 -4.67 8.32
C ALA A 92 3.26 -5.77 9.09
N ARG A 93 1.94 -5.65 9.24
CA ARG A 93 1.11 -6.67 9.90
C ARG A 93 1.10 -7.98 9.14
N ALA A 94 0.96 -7.94 7.82
CA ALA A 94 0.92 -9.13 6.98
C ALA A 94 2.23 -9.93 7.02
N THR A 95 3.37 -9.27 7.25
CA THR A 95 4.70 -9.89 7.38
C THR A 95 5.12 -10.07 8.83
N ASN A 96 4.22 -9.83 9.79
CA ASN A 96 4.46 -10.00 11.23
C ASN A 96 5.57 -9.09 11.79
N LEU A 97 5.73 -7.90 11.23
CA LEU A 97 6.64 -6.87 11.74
C LEU A 97 5.87 -5.97 12.72
N LYS A 98 6.04 -6.22 14.00
CA LYS A 98 5.24 -5.58 15.06
C LYS A 98 5.79 -4.23 15.55
N ASP A 99 7.04 -3.92 15.20
CA ASP A 99 7.76 -2.75 15.71
C ASP A 99 7.70 -1.53 14.77
N ARG A 100 6.96 -1.63 13.67
CA ARG A 100 6.90 -0.60 12.62
C ARG A 100 5.54 -0.55 11.90
N GLY A 101 5.39 0.40 10.99
CA GLY A 101 4.22 0.54 10.14
C GLY A 101 3.26 1.63 10.60
N GLU A 102 3.40 2.14 11.81
CA GLU A 102 2.61 3.23 12.36
C GLU A 102 3.40 4.07 13.35
N ILE A 103 2.97 5.30 13.56
CA ILE A 103 3.52 6.18 14.59
C ILE A 103 2.79 5.87 15.90
N ALA A 104 3.48 5.17 16.79
CA ALA A 104 2.95 4.79 18.10
C ALA A 104 4.07 4.64 19.12
N VAL A 105 3.75 4.84 20.39
CA VAL A 105 4.72 4.68 21.48
C VAL A 105 5.25 3.25 21.47
N GLY A 106 6.57 3.09 21.61
CA GLY A 106 7.26 1.81 21.61
C GLY A 106 7.61 1.28 20.22
N LYS A 107 7.16 1.93 19.15
CA LYS A 107 7.50 1.57 17.78
C LYS A 107 8.76 2.27 17.28
N ARG A 108 9.42 1.68 16.27
CA ARG A 108 10.59 2.29 15.64
C ARG A 108 10.23 3.65 15.04
N ALA A 109 11.13 4.60 15.17
CA ALA A 109 11.01 5.92 14.56
C ALA A 109 11.61 5.90 13.15
N ASP A 110 11.04 5.08 12.26
CA ASP A 110 11.32 5.08 10.82
C ASP A 110 10.22 5.90 10.16
N LEU A 111 10.55 7.14 9.79
CA LEU A 111 9.56 8.13 9.40
C LEU A 111 9.96 8.81 8.09
N ILE A 112 8.97 9.16 7.30
CA ILE A 112 9.13 10.13 6.22
C ILE A 112 8.22 11.33 6.47
N ARG A 113 8.70 12.50 6.11
CA ARG A 113 7.90 13.72 6.07
C ARG A 113 7.79 14.17 4.62
N PHE A 114 6.58 14.41 4.18
CA PHE A 114 6.33 14.91 2.84
C PHE A 114 5.18 15.93 2.86
N ARG A 115 5.11 16.73 1.83
CA ARG A 115 3.95 17.59 1.55
C ARG A 115 3.38 17.27 0.18
N LEU A 116 2.12 17.61 -0.02
CA LEU A 116 1.48 17.48 -1.32
C LEU A 116 1.63 18.76 -2.10
N THR A 117 2.07 18.65 -3.34
CA THR A 117 2.11 19.74 -4.32
C THR A 117 1.46 19.21 -5.59
N ASP A 118 0.32 19.81 -5.99
CA ASP A 118 -0.47 19.33 -7.12
C ASP A 118 -0.78 17.82 -7.01
N GLU A 119 -1.22 17.39 -5.83
CA GLU A 119 -1.55 16.00 -5.50
C GLU A 119 -0.36 15.03 -5.56
N LEU A 120 0.87 15.53 -5.72
CA LEU A 120 2.09 14.73 -5.74
C LEU A 120 2.85 14.87 -4.42
N PRO A 121 3.31 13.76 -3.81
CA PRO A 121 4.11 13.81 -2.60
C PRO A 121 5.53 14.31 -2.90
N ARG A 122 5.98 15.27 -2.10
CA ARG A 122 7.35 15.79 -2.11
C ARG A 122 7.98 15.51 -0.76
N ILE A 123 8.90 14.54 -0.72
CA ILE A 123 9.59 14.14 0.51
C ILE A 123 10.56 15.26 0.90
N ASN A 124 10.51 15.68 2.17
CA ASN A 124 11.38 16.70 2.73
C ASN A 124 12.05 16.28 4.05
N GLY A 125 11.94 15.03 4.42
CA GLY A 125 12.65 14.47 5.57
C GLY A 125 12.48 12.96 5.65
N VAL A 126 13.56 12.25 5.97
CA VAL A 126 13.59 10.81 6.18
C VAL A 126 14.36 10.53 7.46
N TRP A 127 13.79 9.72 8.35
CA TRP A 127 14.42 9.29 9.60
C TRP A 127 14.44 7.77 9.67
N ARG A 128 15.53 7.25 10.18
CA ARG A 128 15.71 5.84 10.50
C ARG A 128 16.12 5.72 11.96
N LEU A 129 15.38 4.95 12.76
CA LEU A 129 15.61 4.78 14.19
C LEU A 129 15.75 6.14 14.92
N GLY A 130 14.93 7.11 14.53
CA GLY A 130 14.92 8.44 15.12
C GLY A 130 16.01 9.40 14.63
N GLN A 131 16.93 8.93 13.78
CA GLN A 131 18.00 9.76 13.21
C GLN A 131 17.67 10.18 11.79
N ARG A 132 17.84 11.45 11.50
CA ARG A 132 17.61 11.98 10.15
C ARG A 132 18.67 11.44 9.17
N VAL A 133 18.23 10.86 8.06
CA VAL A 133 19.11 10.29 7.02
C VAL A 133 18.84 10.87 5.63
N GLY A 134 17.86 11.72 5.51
CA GLY A 134 17.52 12.36 4.24
C GLY A 134 16.62 13.58 4.36
#